data_78e8317aea666586fc57d793127d0246
#
_entry.id   78e8317aea666586fc57d793127d0246
#
_cell.length_a   1.000
_cell.length_b   1.000
_cell.length_c   1.000
_cell.angle_alpha   90.00
_cell.angle_beta   90.00
_cell.angle_gamma   90.00
#
_symmetry.space_group_name_H-M   'P 1'
#
loop_
_entity.id
_entity.type
_entity.pdbx_description
1 polymer ?
#
loop_
_entity_poly.entity_id
_entity_poly.type
_entity_poly.pdbx_seq_one_letter_code
_entity_poly.pdbx_strand_id
1 'polypeptide(L)'
;VGYHPNAFITGDDVANYTLNFLERGWNGENFHEVTENLRTSDPYMVMADFKDYRRAQADLQKLYGDREKWAQMSLKNTANSGIFSADRAVLDYARDIWHASTVPMGK
;
A
#
# COMPACT_ATOMS: atom_id res chain seq x y z
N VAL A 1 0.51 25.11 7.68
CA VAL A 1 -0.27 24.16 8.48
C VAL A 1 0.33 22.79 8.20
N GLY A 2 1.06 22.23 9.20
CA GLY A 2 1.76 20.94 9.05
C GLY A 2 0.81 19.74 9.23
N TYR A 3 1.24 18.57 8.77
CA TYR A 3 0.59 17.31 9.04
C TYR A 3 0.78 16.93 10.52
N HIS A 4 -0.32 16.54 11.19
CA HIS A 4 -0.32 16.13 12.59
C HIS A 4 -1.03 14.78 12.72
N PRO A 5 -0.31 13.64 12.75
CA PRO A 5 -0.90 12.30 12.77
C PRO A 5 -1.91 12.10 13.89
N ASN A 6 -1.62 12.61 15.07
CA ASN A 6 -2.46 12.45 16.24
C ASN A 6 -3.88 13.00 16.06
N ALA A 7 -4.09 14.02 15.24
CA ALA A 7 -5.42 14.55 14.95
C ALA A 7 -6.30 13.51 14.21
N PHE A 8 -5.71 12.71 13.34
CA PHE A 8 -6.41 11.62 12.62
C PHE A 8 -6.69 10.44 13.55
N ILE A 9 -5.75 10.13 14.45
CA ILE A 9 -5.89 9.02 15.41
C ILE A 9 -7.00 9.33 16.42
N THR A 10 -7.01 10.52 16.99
CA THR A 10 -8.03 10.92 17.97
C THR A 10 -9.41 11.14 17.38
N GLY A 11 -9.50 11.42 16.09
CA GLY A 11 -10.74 11.55 15.34
C GLY A 11 -11.31 10.23 14.79
N ASP A 12 -10.61 9.10 14.97
CA ASP A 12 -11.04 7.78 14.52
C ASP A 12 -10.88 6.73 15.64
N ASP A 13 -11.99 6.28 16.20
CA ASP A 13 -12.00 5.32 17.31
C ASP A 13 -11.32 4.00 16.97
N VAL A 14 -11.39 3.56 15.72
CA VAL A 14 -10.76 2.31 15.29
C VAL A 14 -9.25 2.48 15.17
N ALA A 15 -8.77 3.60 14.62
CA ALA A 15 -7.35 3.90 14.57
C ALA A 15 -6.75 3.95 15.99
N ASN A 16 -7.43 4.69 16.89
CA ASN A 16 -7.01 4.81 18.27
C ASN A 16 -7.01 3.45 19.00
N TYR A 17 -8.07 2.66 18.85
CA TYR A 17 -8.15 1.32 19.43
C TYR A 17 -7.03 0.40 18.91
N THR A 18 -6.80 0.40 17.60
CA THR A 18 -5.79 -0.45 16.96
C THR A 18 -4.38 -0.11 17.44
N LEU A 19 -4.02 1.18 17.50
CA LEU A 19 -2.72 1.59 18.00
C LEU A 19 -2.55 1.27 19.49
N ASN A 20 -3.58 1.48 20.30
CA ASN A 20 -3.54 1.10 21.73
C ASN A 20 -3.42 -0.42 21.93
N PHE A 21 -4.04 -1.23 21.05
CA PHE A 21 -3.90 -2.67 21.08
C PHE A 21 -2.47 -3.09 20.75
N LEU A 22 -1.88 -2.55 19.69
CA LEU A 22 -0.49 -2.82 19.32
C LEU A 22 0.50 -2.35 20.38
N GLU A 23 0.24 -1.22 21.03
CA GLU A 23 1.06 -0.68 22.10
C GLU A 23 1.17 -1.62 23.31
N ARG A 24 0.09 -2.35 23.62
CA ARG A 24 0.08 -3.37 24.69
C ARG A 24 0.91 -4.60 24.37
N GLY A 25 1.25 -4.78 23.09
CA GLY A 25 1.93 -5.97 22.60
C GLY A 25 1.00 -7.16 22.40
N TRP A 26 1.47 -8.13 21.65
CA TRP A 26 0.78 -9.37 21.37
C TRP A 26 1.78 -10.54 21.41
N ASN A 27 1.39 -11.64 22.06
CA ASN A 27 2.14 -12.89 22.05
C ASN A 27 3.62 -12.74 22.48
N GLY A 28 3.88 -11.83 23.43
CA GLY A 28 5.23 -11.53 23.91
C GLY A 28 6.03 -10.53 23.08
N GLU A 29 5.48 -10.08 21.95
CA GLU A 29 6.11 -9.08 21.09
C GLU A 29 5.65 -7.67 21.46
N ASN A 30 6.55 -6.70 21.27
CA ASN A 30 6.30 -5.29 21.50
C ASN A 30 6.31 -4.52 20.18
N PHE A 31 5.28 -3.73 19.93
CA PHE A 31 5.13 -2.91 18.73
C PHE A 31 5.25 -1.41 19.01
N HIS A 32 5.82 -1.05 20.15
CA HIS A 32 5.94 0.35 20.60
C HIS A 32 6.63 1.25 19.57
N GLU A 33 7.70 0.80 18.96
CA GLU A 33 8.45 1.58 17.97
C GLU A 33 7.58 1.94 16.74
N VAL A 34 6.74 1.01 16.30
CA VAL A 34 5.80 1.24 15.18
C VAL A 34 4.71 2.21 15.59
N THR A 35 4.10 2.01 16.75
CA THR A 35 3.00 2.86 17.23
C THR A 35 3.46 4.27 17.54
N GLU A 36 4.65 4.43 18.13
CA GLU A 36 5.30 5.71 18.37
C GLU A 36 5.53 6.47 17.06
N ASN A 37 6.09 5.80 16.05
CA ASN A 37 6.31 6.41 14.74
C ASN A 37 5.01 6.90 14.11
N LEU A 38 3.95 6.07 14.11
CA LEU A 38 2.66 6.44 13.55
C LEU A 38 1.97 7.59 14.32
N ARG A 39 2.22 7.73 15.63
CA ARG A 39 1.64 8.79 16.46
C ARG A 39 2.35 10.13 16.29
N THR A 40 3.64 10.12 16.05
CA THR A 40 4.49 11.32 16.15
C THR A 40 4.99 11.82 14.80
N SER A 41 5.44 10.94 13.94
CA SER A 41 6.10 11.26 12.69
C SER A 41 5.24 10.94 11.45
N ASP A 42 4.79 9.71 11.34
CA ASP A 42 4.00 9.18 10.22
C ASP A 42 4.42 9.77 8.86
N PRO A 43 5.66 9.55 8.41
CA PRO A 43 6.23 10.23 7.25
C PRO A 43 5.52 9.92 5.94
N TYR A 44 4.74 8.84 5.92
CA TYR A 44 3.97 8.40 4.75
C TYR A 44 2.47 8.73 4.85
N MET A 45 2.06 9.50 5.87
CA MET A 45 0.67 9.93 6.08
C MET A 45 -0.33 8.77 6.19
N VAL A 46 0.10 7.64 6.73
CA VAL A 46 -0.69 6.41 6.88
C VAL A 46 -1.96 6.66 7.70
N MET A 47 -1.86 7.48 8.75
CA MET A 47 -3.01 7.78 9.59
C MET A 47 -4.04 8.67 8.89
N ALA A 48 -3.63 9.54 7.99
CA ALA A 48 -4.55 10.31 7.15
C ALA A 48 -5.33 9.41 6.19
N ASP A 49 -4.68 8.40 5.63
CA ASP A 49 -5.28 7.45 4.66
C ASP A 49 -6.06 6.32 5.32
N PHE A 50 -5.91 6.10 6.62
CA PHE A 50 -6.43 4.92 7.30
C PHE A 50 -7.94 4.73 7.15
N LYS A 51 -8.71 5.82 7.21
CA LYS A 51 -10.17 5.77 7.03
C LYS A 51 -10.57 5.32 5.63
N ASP A 52 -9.89 5.82 4.60
CA ASP A 52 -10.14 5.45 3.22
C ASP A 52 -9.67 4.03 2.92
N TYR A 53 -8.53 3.61 3.48
CA TYR A 53 -8.07 2.24 3.43
C TYR A 53 -9.12 1.26 3.99
N ARG A 54 -9.71 1.55 5.14
CA ARG A 54 -10.78 0.73 5.73
C ARG A 54 -12.01 0.63 4.84
N ARG A 55 -12.40 1.74 4.22
CA ARG A 55 -13.49 1.76 3.23
C ARG A 55 -13.18 0.85 2.04
N ALA A 56 -11.98 0.98 1.47
CA ALA A 56 -11.54 0.16 0.35
C ALA A 56 -11.51 -1.34 0.72
N GLN A 57 -11.05 -1.70 1.92
CA GLN A 57 -11.07 -3.07 2.41
C GLN A 57 -12.51 -3.62 2.53
N ALA A 58 -13.44 -2.82 3.03
CA ALA A 58 -14.85 -3.22 3.12
C ALA A 58 -15.47 -3.45 1.73
N ASP A 59 -15.14 -2.60 0.76
CA ASP A 59 -15.59 -2.74 -0.62
C ASP A 59 -15.01 -4.00 -1.29
N LEU A 60 -13.72 -4.28 -1.06
CA LEU A 60 -13.07 -5.51 -1.51
C LEU A 60 -13.70 -6.77 -0.91
N GLN A 61 -14.03 -6.73 0.37
CA GLN A 61 -14.67 -7.86 1.05
C GLN A 61 -16.05 -8.17 0.46
N LYS A 62 -16.86 -7.14 0.16
CA LYS A 62 -18.15 -7.31 -0.53
C LYS A 62 -17.96 -7.90 -1.92
N LEU A 63 -16.98 -7.36 -2.67
CA LEU A 63 -16.67 -7.83 -4.02
C LEU A 63 -16.17 -9.27 -4.03
N TYR A 64 -15.39 -9.68 -3.04
CA TYR A 64 -14.90 -11.06 -2.89
C TYR A 64 -16.04 -12.06 -2.69
N GLY A 65 -17.18 -11.64 -2.15
CA GLY A 65 -18.40 -12.44 -2.05
C GLY A 65 -19.05 -12.73 -3.42
N ASP A 66 -18.85 -11.87 -4.41
CA ASP A 66 -19.27 -12.05 -5.80
C ASP A 66 -18.14 -12.73 -6.59
N ARG A 67 -18.16 -14.06 -6.59
CA ARG A 67 -17.11 -14.91 -7.19
C ARG A 67 -16.90 -14.64 -8.67
N GLU A 68 -17.96 -14.41 -9.42
CA GLU A 68 -17.89 -14.16 -10.86
C GLU A 68 -17.21 -12.81 -11.13
N LYS A 69 -17.68 -11.77 -10.48
CA LYS A 69 -17.11 -10.43 -10.62
C LYS A 69 -15.66 -10.37 -10.16
N TRP A 70 -15.32 -11.05 -9.07
CA TRP A 70 -13.95 -11.17 -8.60
C TRP A 70 -13.05 -11.84 -9.64
N ALA A 71 -13.49 -12.96 -10.24
CA ALA A 71 -12.76 -13.67 -11.28
C ALA A 71 -12.56 -12.82 -12.53
N GLN A 72 -13.59 -12.08 -12.96
CA GLN A 72 -13.50 -11.15 -14.10
C GLN A 72 -12.48 -10.03 -13.84
N MET A 73 -12.46 -9.45 -12.65
CA MET A 73 -11.49 -8.42 -12.28
C MET A 73 -10.07 -8.98 -12.20
N SER A 74 -9.90 -10.16 -11.61
CA SER A 74 -8.61 -10.84 -11.54
C SER A 74 -8.04 -11.14 -12.93
N LEU A 75 -8.87 -11.67 -13.83
CA LEU A 75 -8.48 -11.92 -15.21
C LEU A 75 -8.10 -10.63 -15.95
N LYS A 76 -8.87 -9.57 -15.75
CA LYS A 76 -8.57 -8.25 -16.34
C LYS A 76 -7.25 -7.67 -15.82
N ASN A 77 -6.98 -7.78 -14.52
CA ASN A 77 -5.71 -7.36 -13.94
C ASN A 77 -4.53 -8.16 -14.50
N THR A 78 -4.68 -9.49 -14.63
CA THR A 78 -3.66 -10.35 -15.21
C THR A 78 -3.42 -9.99 -16.68
N ALA A 79 -4.47 -9.80 -17.47
CA ALA A 79 -4.34 -9.41 -18.88
C ALA A 79 -3.63 -8.06 -19.09
N ASN A 80 -3.74 -7.14 -18.11
CA ASN A 80 -3.11 -5.83 -18.18
C ASN A 80 -1.78 -5.75 -17.40
N SER A 81 -1.29 -6.85 -16.83
CA SER A 81 -0.08 -6.86 -15.99
C SER A 81 1.22 -6.62 -16.75
N GLY A 82 1.20 -6.71 -18.09
CA GLY A 82 2.38 -6.46 -18.93
C GLY A 82 3.06 -5.11 -18.70
N ILE A 83 2.31 -4.09 -18.27
CA ILE A 83 2.86 -2.78 -17.91
C ILE A 83 3.86 -2.86 -16.73
N PHE A 84 3.75 -3.88 -15.89
CA PHE A 84 4.64 -4.10 -14.73
C PHE A 84 5.82 -5.01 -15.07
N SER A 85 6.01 -5.37 -16.35
CA SER A 85 7.15 -6.15 -16.80
C SER A 85 8.47 -5.44 -16.50
N ALA A 86 9.44 -6.17 -15.95
CA ALA A 86 10.79 -5.67 -15.73
C ALA A 86 11.46 -5.27 -17.05
N ASP A 87 11.26 -6.05 -18.11
CA ASP A 87 11.82 -5.75 -19.44
C ASP A 87 11.32 -4.40 -19.95
N ARG A 88 10.03 -4.11 -19.80
CA ARG A 88 9.47 -2.81 -20.16
C ARG A 88 10.14 -1.69 -19.34
N ALA A 89 10.23 -1.84 -18.04
CA ALA A 89 10.82 -0.82 -17.17
C ALA A 89 12.29 -0.55 -17.52
N VAL A 90 13.07 -1.60 -17.77
CA VAL A 90 14.49 -1.48 -18.18
C VAL A 90 14.60 -0.78 -19.53
N LEU A 91 13.77 -1.13 -20.51
CA LEU A 91 13.76 -0.48 -21.81
C LEU A 91 13.36 1.00 -21.73
N ASP A 92 12.40 1.33 -20.89
CA ASP A 92 12.02 2.73 -20.63
C ASP A 92 13.18 3.50 -19.99
N TYR A 93 13.86 2.96 -18.99
CA TYR A 93 15.06 3.57 -18.41
C TYR A 93 16.20 3.74 -19.43
N ALA A 94 16.44 2.70 -20.25
CA ALA A 94 17.44 2.77 -21.30
C ALA A 94 17.16 3.90 -22.29
N ARG A 95 15.91 4.01 -22.74
CA ARG A 95 15.48 5.04 -23.69
C ARG A 95 15.46 6.43 -23.08
N ASP A 96 14.78 6.59 -21.92
CA ASP A 96 14.36 7.91 -21.43
C ASP A 96 15.36 8.55 -20.47
N ILE A 97 16.20 7.73 -19.81
CA ILE A 97 17.15 8.19 -18.79
C ILE A 97 18.59 8.00 -19.26
N TRP A 98 18.96 6.79 -19.68
CA TRP A 98 20.36 6.46 -20.04
C TRP A 98 20.69 6.74 -21.48
N HIS A 99 19.68 6.91 -22.35
CA HIS A 99 19.84 7.09 -23.80
C HIS A 99 20.73 5.99 -24.42
N ALA A 100 20.59 4.78 -23.91
CA ALA A 100 21.39 3.61 -24.29
C ALA A 100 20.60 2.75 -25.31
N SER A 101 21.35 2.20 -26.27
CA SER A 101 20.80 1.24 -27.23
C SER A 101 21.15 -0.19 -26.82
N THR A 102 20.28 -1.15 -27.15
CA THR A 102 20.53 -2.57 -26.95
C THR A 102 21.69 -3.03 -27.84
N VAL A 103 22.64 -3.74 -27.26
CA VAL A 103 23.73 -4.39 -28.01
C VAL A 103 23.23 -5.77 -28.46
N PRO A 104 23.21 -6.08 -29.78
CA PRO A 104 22.86 -7.42 -30.23
C PRO A 104 23.84 -8.44 -29.66
N MET A 105 23.32 -9.43 -28.95
CA MET A 105 24.16 -10.58 -28.56
C MET A 105 24.50 -11.36 -29.83
N GLY A 106 25.79 -11.45 -30.15
CA GLY A 106 26.27 -12.29 -31.26
C GLY A 106 25.80 -13.73 -31.07
N LYS A 107 25.38 -14.35 -32.17
CA LYS A 107 25.05 -15.80 -32.23
C LYS A 107 26.30 -16.61 -32.07
#